data_bfb37ac1e4d156ae24894ea0a68d503a
#
_entry.id   bfb37ac1e4d156ae24894ea0a68d503a
#
_cell.length_a   1.000
_cell.length_b   1.000
_cell.length_c   1.000
_cell.angle_alpha   90.00
_cell.angle_beta   90.00
_cell.angle_gamma   90.00
#
_symmetry.space_group_name_H-M   'P 1'
#
loop_
_entity.id
_entity.type
_entity.pdbx_description
1 polymer ?
#
loop_
_entity_poly.entity_id
_entity_poly.type
_entity_poly.pdbx_seq_one_letter_code
_entity_poly.pdbx_strand_id
1 'polypeptide(L)'
;VARSRAVVVALLATASLGGWWLGRSGDGDTFQATVVATFDGDTIAVRAGGGRTGAVTVRLLGVDTPETHHPRRPVGCHGPSAAAATRRLLLGRRVRLTLDTQHHDRYGRLLAHVWLGRLHVNRWLLRHGHARLLVIRPNTAYARRMLLDELDARRRRVGLWGRCGTRW
;
A
#
# COMPACT_ATOMS: atom_id res chain seq x y z
N VAL A 1 -33.00 61.13 47.76
CA VAL A 1 -31.76 60.92 47.00
C VAL A 1 -31.46 59.43 46.98
N ALA A 2 -31.91 58.69 45.97
CA ALA A 2 -31.67 57.26 45.82
C ALA A 2 -30.72 57.06 44.63
N ARG A 3 -29.54 56.52 44.90
CA ARG A 3 -28.53 56.16 43.86
C ARG A 3 -28.80 54.70 43.42
N SER A 4 -29.29 54.54 42.21
CA SER A 4 -29.38 53.24 41.52
C SER A 4 -27.95 52.79 41.14
N ARG A 5 -27.56 51.60 41.63
CA ARG A 5 -26.37 50.88 41.17
C ARG A 5 -26.77 49.96 40.05
N ALA A 6 -26.30 50.29 38.84
CA ALA A 6 -26.42 49.40 37.69
C ALA A 6 -25.45 48.20 37.86
N VAL A 7 -25.99 46.99 37.91
CA VAL A 7 -25.20 45.76 37.87
C VAL A 7 -24.98 45.42 36.42
N VAL A 8 -23.74 45.52 35.94
CA VAL A 8 -23.31 45.04 34.64
C VAL A 8 -23.07 43.56 34.77
N VAL A 9 -23.98 42.76 34.22
CA VAL A 9 -23.81 41.30 34.05
C VAL A 9 -22.95 41.07 32.80
N ALA A 10 -21.71 40.74 33.01
CA ALA A 10 -20.81 40.29 31.95
C ALA A 10 -21.19 38.84 31.54
N LEU A 11 -21.83 38.69 30.40
CA LEU A 11 -22.04 37.38 29.76
C LEU A 11 -20.71 36.89 29.21
N LEU A 12 -20.06 35.96 29.91
CA LEU A 12 -18.95 35.17 29.40
C LEU A 12 -19.49 34.18 28.38
N ALA A 13 -19.37 34.49 27.11
CA ALA A 13 -19.58 33.54 26.02
C ALA A 13 -18.47 32.49 26.07
N THR A 14 -18.75 31.32 26.64
CA THR A 14 -17.93 30.14 26.50
C THR A 14 -18.02 29.63 25.07
N ALA A 15 -17.05 30.00 24.26
CA ALA A 15 -16.85 29.39 22.95
C ALA A 15 -16.44 27.92 23.18
N SER A 16 -17.43 27.02 23.13
CA SER A 16 -17.21 25.59 23.03
C SER A 16 -16.53 25.33 21.70
N LEU A 17 -15.20 25.09 21.76
CA LEU A 17 -14.45 24.49 20.65
C LEU A 17 -14.98 23.06 20.47
N GLY A 18 -16.10 22.98 19.75
CA GLY A 18 -16.63 21.74 19.22
C GLY A 18 -15.57 21.18 18.27
N GLY A 19 -14.77 20.24 18.78
CA GLY A 19 -13.84 19.47 17.97
C GLY A 19 -14.60 18.81 16.83
N TRP A 20 -14.31 19.22 15.63
CA TRP A 20 -14.76 18.57 14.42
C TRP A 20 -14.02 17.22 14.30
N TRP A 21 -14.53 16.22 15.02
CA TRP A 21 -14.28 14.82 14.73
C TRP A 21 -15.10 14.44 13.48
N LEU A 22 -14.71 14.96 12.32
CA LEU A 22 -15.13 14.37 11.06
C LEU A 22 -14.54 12.97 11.00
N GLY A 23 -15.42 11.99 10.98
CA GLY A 23 -15.13 10.58 10.99
C GLY A 23 -14.01 10.22 10.02
N ARG A 24 -12.91 9.75 10.55
CA ARG A 24 -11.85 9.10 9.80
C ARG A 24 -12.42 7.77 9.34
N SER A 25 -13.05 7.78 8.17
CA SER A 25 -13.38 6.56 7.44
C SER A 25 -12.08 5.79 7.29
N GLY A 26 -12.00 4.57 7.79
CA GLY A 26 -10.94 3.56 7.79
C GLY A 26 -9.83 3.61 6.73
N ASP A 27 -9.15 4.74 6.56
CA ASP A 27 -7.87 4.81 5.87
C ASP A 27 -6.81 4.44 6.90
N GLY A 28 -6.27 3.23 6.76
CA GLY A 28 -5.09 2.79 7.49
C GLY A 28 -3.96 3.83 7.37
N ASP A 29 -2.98 3.79 8.26
CA ASP A 29 -1.86 4.74 8.27
C ASP A 29 -1.28 4.89 6.88
N THR A 30 -1.27 6.14 6.40
CA THR A 30 -0.84 6.48 5.03
C THR A 30 0.29 7.48 5.05
N PHE A 31 1.36 7.22 4.28
CA PHE A 31 2.49 8.13 4.17
C PHE A 31 3.14 8.10 2.78
N GLN A 32 3.96 9.12 2.49
CA GLN A 32 4.68 9.28 1.22
C GLN A 32 6.12 8.79 1.37
N ALA A 33 6.63 8.11 0.33
CA ALA A 33 8.02 7.68 0.26
C ALA A 33 8.53 7.66 -1.19
N THR A 34 9.84 7.64 -1.38
CA THR A 34 10.47 7.46 -2.68
C THR A 34 11.01 6.05 -2.79
N VAL A 35 10.72 5.35 -3.88
CA VAL A 35 11.24 4.01 -4.15
C VAL A 35 12.71 4.12 -4.57
N VAL A 36 13.62 3.54 -3.79
CA VAL A 36 15.07 3.60 -4.00
C VAL A 36 15.65 2.31 -4.55
N ALA A 37 14.95 1.18 -4.39
CA ALA A 37 15.33 -0.11 -4.99
C ALA A 37 14.09 -0.98 -5.21
N THR A 38 14.23 -1.97 -6.10
CA THR A 38 13.27 -3.05 -6.32
C THR A 38 14.04 -4.36 -6.30
N PHE A 39 13.61 -5.35 -5.50
CA PHE A 39 14.29 -6.64 -5.37
C PHE A 39 13.69 -7.67 -6.32
N ASP A 40 12.36 -7.74 -6.34
CA ASP A 40 11.55 -8.59 -7.20
C ASP A 40 10.24 -7.87 -7.59
N GLY A 41 9.22 -8.61 -8.02
CA GLY A 41 7.96 -8.01 -8.46
C GLY A 41 7.08 -7.49 -7.33
N ASP A 42 7.28 -7.93 -6.08
CA ASP A 42 6.44 -7.58 -4.92
C ASP A 42 7.19 -7.07 -3.70
N THR A 43 8.50 -6.86 -3.82
CA THR A 43 9.34 -6.35 -2.74
C THR A 43 10.18 -5.18 -3.22
N ILE A 44 10.04 -4.04 -2.55
CA ILE A 44 10.74 -2.79 -2.87
C ILE A 44 11.43 -2.21 -1.65
N ALA A 45 12.39 -1.32 -1.84
CA ALA A 45 12.90 -0.47 -0.77
C ALA A 45 12.46 0.97 -1.00
N VAL A 46 12.05 1.63 0.07
CA VAL A 46 11.60 3.01 0.04
C VAL A 46 12.36 3.86 1.05
N ARG A 47 12.50 5.14 0.76
CA ARG A 47 13.00 6.14 1.70
C ARG A 47 11.88 7.14 1.99
N ALA A 48 11.51 7.28 3.27
CA ALA A 48 10.56 8.29 3.71
C ALA A 48 11.15 9.69 3.53
N GLY A 49 10.32 10.67 3.20
CA GLY A 49 10.71 12.08 3.24
C GLY A 49 10.94 12.56 4.69
N GLY A 50 11.64 13.72 4.87
CA GLY A 50 11.77 14.34 6.19
C GLY A 50 13.02 13.95 6.98
N GLY A 51 14.15 13.63 6.30
CA GLY A 51 15.47 13.53 6.95
C GLY A 51 15.75 12.18 7.64
N ARG A 52 14.89 11.18 7.54
CA ARG A 52 15.19 9.84 8.04
C ARG A 52 16.22 9.17 7.14
N THR A 53 17.39 8.91 7.68
CA THR A 53 18.47 8.19 7.01
C THR A 53 18.20 6.69 7.08
N GLY A 54 17.87 6.08 5.96
CA GLY A 54 17.66 4.64 5.85
C GLY A 54 16.55 4.29 4.88
N ALA A 55 16.71 3.18 4.17
CA ALA A 55 15.67 2.60 3.34
C ALA A 55 14.92 1.53 4.13
N VAL A 56 13.61 1.51 3.99
CA VAL A 56 12.72 0.51 4.58
C VAL A 56 12.29 -0.47 3.48
N THR A 57 12.43 -1.77 3.75
CA THR A 57 11.93 -2.80 2.83
C THR A 57 10.42 -2.93 2.99
N VAL A 58 9.71 -2.86 1.87
CA VAL A 58 8.26 -2.96 1.79
C VAL A 58 7.87 -4.20 0.99
N ARG A 59 7.05 -5.06 1.59
CA ARG A 59 6.38 -6.17 0.91
C ARG A 59 4.98 -5.73 0.51
N LEU A 60 4.68 -5.80 -0.75
CA LEU A 60 3.39 -5.42 -1.30
C LEU A 60 2.30 -6.39 -0.84
N LEU A 61 1.25 -5.89 -0.18
CA LEU A 61 0.13 -6.68 0.32
C LEU A 61 -0.71 -7.29 -0.80
N GLY A 62 -1.18 -8.50 -0.57
CA GLY A 62 -2.15 -9.18 -1.43
C GLY A 62 -1.60 -9.69 -2.76
N VAL A 63 -0.30 -9.59 -3.02
CA VAL A 63 0.33 -10.07 -4.25
C VAL A 63 1.50 -11.02 -3.95
N ASP A 64 1.70 -11.98 -4.83
CA ASP A 64 2.80 -12.92 -4.81
C ASP A 64 3.33 -13.06 -6.25
N THR A 65 4.57 -12.62 -6.47
CA THR A 65 5.22 -12.71 -7.78
C THR A 65 6.10 -13.92 -7.87
N PRO A 66 6.31 -14.49 -9.07
CA PRO A 66 7.25 -15.57 -9.22
C PRO A 66 8.66 -15.15 -8.79
N GLU A 67 9.34 -16.01 -8.06
CA GLU A 67 10.66 -15.77 -7.47
C GLU A 67 11.73 -15.49 -8.55
N THR A 68 12.60 -14.52 -8.29
CA THR A 68 13.71 -14.18 -9.18
C THR A 68 15.08 -14.47 -8.57
N HIS A 69 15.20 -14.52 -7.25
CA HIS A 69 16.46 -14.59 -6.53
C HIS A 69 16.38 -15.50 -5.28
N HIS A 70 16.09 -16.78 -5.48
CA HIS A 70 16.11 -17.73 -4.36
C HIS A 70 17.30 -18.67 -4.46
N PRO A 71 18.15 -18.83 -3.40
CA PRO A 71 19.39 -19.61 -3.48
C PRO A 71 19.17 -21.11 -3.75
N ARG A 72 17.96 -21.63 -3.53
CA ARG A 72 17.62 -23.06 -3.65
C ARG A 72 16.45 -23.34 -4.60
N ARG A 73 15.95 -22.33 -5.32
CA ARG A 73 14.84 -22.50 -6.24
C ARG A 73 15.20 -21.90 -7.60
N PRO A 74 14.79 -22.54 -8.72
CA PRO A 74 14.98 -21.94 -10.02
C PRO A 74 14.19 -20.64 -10.14
N VAL A 75 14.62 -19.78 -11.05
CA VAL A 75 13.87 -18.57 -11.40
C VAL A 75 12.46 -18.95 -11.84
N GLY A 76 11.47 -18.38 -11.18
CA GLY A 76 10.06 -18.67 -11.46
C GLY A 76 9.67 -18.17 -12.85
N CYS A 77 8.81 -18.95 -13.52
CA CYS A 77 8.25 -18.55 -14.80
C CYS A 77 7.60 -17.16 -14.66
N HIS A 78 7.91 -16.24 -15.57
CA HIS A 78 7.47 -14.84 -15.56
C HIS A 78 8.10 -13.96 -14.44
N GLY A 79 8.93 -14.49 -13.54
CA GLY A 79 9.57 -13.73 -12.47
C GLY A 79 10.37 -12.52 -12.97
N PRO A 80 11.31 -12.69 -13.92
CA PRO A 80 12.06 -11.55 -14.47
C PRO A 80 11.17 -10.48 -15.11
N SER A 81 10.06 -10.88 -15.74
CA SER A 81 9.09 -9.95 -16.33
C SER A 81 8.32 -9.17 -15.27
N ALA A 82 7.93 -9.82 -14.16
CA ALA A 82 7.27 -9.18 -13.02
C ALA A 82 8.20 -8.18 -12.33
N ALA A 83 9.44 -8.58 -12.03
CA ALA A 83 10.45 -7.71 -11.44
C ALA A 83 10.76 -6.49 -12.34
N ALA A 84 10.92 -6.71 -13.65
CA ALA A 84 11.12 -5.63 -14.61
C ALA A 84 9.92 -4.68 -14.70
N ALA A 85 8.69 -5.19 -14.60
CA ALA A 85 7.48 -4.38 -14.60
C ALA A 85 7.42 -3.47 -13.35
N THR A 86 7.64 -4.03 -12.16
CA THR A 86 7.70 -3.27 -10.90
C THR A 86 8.81 -2.23 -10.93
N ARG A 87 10.00 -2.59 -11.41
CA ARG A 87 11.13 -1.67 -11.54
C ARG A 87 10.81 -0.49 -12.46
N ARG A 88 10.28 -0.74 -13.67
CA ARG A 88 9.90 0.33 -14.62
C ARG A 88 8.83 1.25 -14.06
N LEU A 89 7.89 0.69 -13.30
CA LEU A 89 6.78 1.44 -12.75
C LEU A 89 7.17 2.31 -11.56
N LEU A 90 8.05 1.80 -10.68
CA LEU A 90 8.24 2.37 -9.35
C LEU A 90 9.62 2.95 -9.06
N LEU A 91 10.71 2.46 -9.68
CA LEU A 91 12.05 2.91 -9.32
C LEU A 91 12.23 4.42 -9.50
N GLY A 92 12.71 5.10 -8.46
CA GLY A 92 12.88 6.55 -8.41
C GLY A 92 11.57 7.36 -8.24
N ARG A 93 10.41 6.69 -8.19
CA ARG A 93 9.11 7.37 -8.10
C ARG A 93 8.71 7.63 -6.66
N ARG A 94 8.01 8.74 -6.47
CA ARG A 94 7.32 9.05 -5.21
C ARG A 94 5.99 8.30 -5.18
N VAL A 95 5.79 7.51 -4.12
CA VAL A 95 4.62 6.66 -3.93
C VAL A 95 3.94 6.98 -2.60
N ARG A 96 2.66 6.69 -2.52
CA ARG A 96 1.90 6.67 -1.29
C ARG A 96 1.77 5.23 -0.83
N LEU A 97 2.10 4.96 0.42
CA LEU A 97 1.96 3.69 1.09
C LEU A 97 0.76 3.75 2.03
N THR A 98 -0.12 2.75 1.94
CA THR A 98 -1.26 2.59 2.86
C THR A 98 -1.10 1.27 3.58
N LEU A 99 -1.03 1.32 4.91
CA LEU A 99 -0.95 0.13 5.75
C LEU A 99 -2.34 -0.49 5.93
N ASP A 100 -2.37 -1.78 6.25
CA ASP A 100 -3.58 -2.49 6.70
C ASP A 100 -3.41 -2.84 8.19
N THR A 101 -4.14 -3.78 8.71
CA THR A 101 -4.21 -4.15 10.13
C THR A 101 -2.85 -4.55 10.71
N GLN A 102 -2.10 -5.40 10.03
CA GLN A 102 -0.75 -5.80 10.41
C GLN A 102 0.27 -5.04 9.59
N HIS A 103 1.17 -4.32 10.25
CA HIS A 103 2.12 -3.42 9.60
C HIS A 103 3.43 -4.08 9.18
N HIS A 104 3.86 -5.15 9.86
CA HIS A 104 5.13 -5.82 9.57
C HIS A 104 4.96 -7.33 9.49
N ASP A 105 5.75 -7.97 8.67
CA ASP A 105 5.85 -9.41 8.65
C ASP A 105 6.92 -9.93 9.64
N ARG A 106 7.06 -11.27 9.72
CA ARG A 106 8.05 -11.92 10.59
C ARG A 106 9.51 -11.62 10.25
N TYR A 107 9.76 -11.05 9.08
CA TYR A 107 11.10 -10.64 8.62
C TYR A 107 11.37 -9.15 8.84
N GLY A 108 10.44 -8.43 9.48
CA GLY A 108 10.54 -6.99 9.73
C GLY A 108 10.25 -6.10 8.51
N ARG A 109 9.78 -6.68 7.38
CA ARG A 109 9.39 -5.89 6.21
C ARG A 109 8.06 -5.18 6.48
N LEU A 110 7.96 -3.92 6.06
CA LEU A 110 6.71 -3.17 6.13
C LEU A 110 5.70 -3.75 5.12
N LEU A 111 4.47 -3.96 5.55
CA LEU A 111 3.37 -4.48 4.73
C LEU A 111 2.50 -3.33 4.25
N ALA A 112 2.43 -3.09 2.93
CA ALA A 112 1.69 -1.94 2.42
C ALA A 112 1.00 -2.20 1.08
N HIS A 113 -0.08 -1.45 0.86
CA HIS A 113 -0.61 -1.16 -0.46
C HIS A 113 0.12 0.05 -1.03
N VAL A 114 0.61 -0.05 -2.26
CA VAL A 114 1.43 0.96 -2.94
C VAL A 114 0.60 1.69 -3.99
N TRP A 115 0.66 3.00 -3.97
CA TRP A 115 -0.04 3.86 -4.90
C TRP A 115 0.92 4.79 -5.63
N LEU A 116 0.84 4.79 -6.94
CA LEU A 116 1.52 5.76 -7.81
C LEU A 116 0.47 6.74 -8.36
N GLY A 117 0.37 7.92 -7.74
CA GLY A 117 -0.76 8.81 -7.96
C GLY A 117 -2.09 8.12 -7.62
N ARG A 118 -2.95 7.93 -8.62
CA ARG A 118 -4.24 7.23 -8.48
C ARG A 118 -4.16 5.72 -8.76
N LEU A 119 -3.03 5.24 -9.26
CA LEU A 119 -2.84 3.84 -9.61
C LEU A 119 -2.54 3.01 -8.35
N HIS A 120 -3.38 2.02 -8.04
CA HIS A 120 -3.12 1.00 -7.03
C HIS A 120 -2.21 -0.08 -7.64
N VAL A 121 -0.92 -0.03 -7.34
CA VAL A 121 0.13 -0.84 -7.96
C VAL A 121 -0.10 -2.33 -7.72
N ASN A 122 -0.46 -2.74 -6.49
CA ASN A 122 -0.72 -4.12 -6.14
C ASN A 122 -1.81 -4.73 -7.05
N ARG A 123 -2.92 -4.02 -7.28
CA ARG A 123 -3.97 -4.44 -8.19
C ARG A 123 -3.53 -4.44 -9.65
N TRP A 124 -2.69 -3.46 -10.03
CA TRP A 124 -2.14 -3.40 -11.38
C TRP A 124 -1.31 -4.64 -11.70
N LEU A 125 -0.48 -5.12 -10.76
CA LEU A 125 0.31 -6.34 -10.92
C LEU A 125 -0.57 -7.57 -11.17
N LEU A 126 -1.67 -7.72 -10.43
CA LEU A 126 -2.64 -8.81 -10.64
C LEU A 126 -3.31 -8.72 -12.00
N ARG A 127 -3.83 -7.54 -12.35
CA ARG A 127 -4.58 -7.31 -13.59
C ARG A 127 -3.74 -7.55 -14.85
N HIS A 128 -2.42 -7.32 -14.77
CA HIS A 128 -1.47 -7.54 -15.86
C HIS A 128 -0.80 -8.92 -15.79
N GLY A 129 -1.23 -9.78 -14.87
CA GLY A 129 -0.70 -11.14 -14.72
C GLY A 129 0.78 -11.16 -14.33
N HIS A 130 1.25 -10.18 -13.56
CA HIS A 130 2.60 -10.18 -12.99
C HIS A 130 2.66 -10.88 -11.63
N ALA A 131 1.52 -11.06 -10.98
CA ALA A 131 1.41 -11.67 -9.66
C ALA A 131 0.16 -12.55 -9.54
N ARG A 132 0.15 -13.41 -8.51
CA ARG A 132 -1.03 -14.10 -7.98
C ARG A 132 -1.55 -13.36 -6.77
N LEU A 133 -2.82 -13.57 -6.45
CA LEU A 133 -3.40 -13.13 -5.20
C LEU A 133 -2.84 -13.96 -4.04
N LEU A 134 -2.32 -13.27 -3.03
CA LEU A 134 -1.91 -13.86 -1.75
C LEU A 134 -2.48 -13.04 -0.60
N VAL A 135 -3.61 -13.47 -0.05
CA VAL A 135 -4.24 -12.81 1.10
C VAL A 135 -3.78 -13.50 2.38
N ILE A 136 -3.11 -12.73 3.25
CA ILE A 136 -2.67 -13.20 4.57
C ILE A 136 -3.41 -12.36 5.61
N ARG A 137 -4.25 -13.02 6.42
CA ARG A 137 -4.98 -12.37 7.51
C ARG A 137 -3.99 -11.80 8.54
N PRO A 138 -4.32 -10.66 9.17
CA PRO A 138 -5.59 -9.93 9.13
C PRO A 138 -5.71 -8.93 7.96
N ASN A 139 -4.72 -8.79 7.07
CA ASN A 139 -4.65 -7.80 6.00
C ASN A 139 -5.56 -8.18 4.82
N THR A 140 -6.78 -7.65 4.79
CA THR A 140 -7.81 -8.04 3.83
C THR A 140 -8.52 -6.87 3.14
N ALA A 141 -8.11 -5.62 3.39
CA ALA A 141 -8.83 -4.41 2.97
C ALA A 141 -9.21 -4.40 1.47
N TYR A 142 -8.37 -4.90 0.58
CA TYR A 142 -8.62 -4.90 -0.87
C TYR A 142 -8.81 -6.31 -1.45
N ALA A 143 -8.88 -7.36 -0.63
CA ALA A 143 -8.85 -8.76 -1.08
C ALA A 143 -9.89 -9.08 -2.15
N ARG A 144 -11.15 -8.64 -1.98
CA ARG A 144 -12.22 -8.89 -2.95
C ARG A 144 -11.94 -8.25 -4.31
N ARG A 145 -11.46 -7.00 -4.33
CA ARG A 145 -11.15 -6.30 -5.59
C ARG A 145 -9.94 -6.92 -6.29
N MET A 146 -8.95 -7.34 -5.50
CA MET A 146 -7.75 -8.01 -5.98
C MET A 146 -8.05 -9.39 -6.58
N LEU A 147 -8.98 -10.14 -5.99
CA LEU A 147 -9.47 -11.41 -6.54
C LEU A 147 -10.12 -11.20 -7.92
N LEU A 148 -10.94 -10.16 -8.08
CA LEU A 148 -11.58 -9.88 -9.37
C LEU A 148 -10.55 -9.49 -10.43
N ASP A 149 -9.50 -8.73 -10.06
CA ASP A 149 -8.40 -8.38 -10.97
C ASP A 149 -7.62 -9.62 -11.44
N GLU A 150 -7.34 -10.57 -10.54
CA GLU A 150 -6.68 -11.83 -10.89
C GLU A 150 -7.55 -12.70 -11.79
N LEU A 151 -8.83 -12.89 -11.46
CA LEU A 151 -9.76 -13.67 -12.27
C LEU A 151 -9.90 -13.11 -13.69
N ASP A 152 -9.91 -11.78 -13.82
CA ASP A 152 -9.91 -11.13 -15.14
C ASP A 152 -8.61 -11.41 -15.91
N ALA A 153 -7.44 -11.30 -15.26
CA ALA A 153 -6.15 -11.61 -15.86
C ALA A 153 -6.06 -13.09 -16.33
N ARG A 154 -6.59 -14.02 -15.53
CA ARG A 154 -6.69 -15.44 -15.88
C ARG A 154 -7.55 -15.67 -17.10
N ARG A 155 -8.76 -15.08 -17.16
CA ARG A 155 -9.66 -15.21 -18.32
C ARG A 155 -9.01 -14.70 -19.59
N ARG A 156 -8.30 -13.57 -19.53
CA ARG A 156 -7.59 -12.96 -20.66
C ARG A 156 -6.25 -13.62 -20.96
N ARG A 157 -5.81 -14.58 -20.16
CA ARG A 157 -4.52 -15.29 -20.28
C ARG A 157 -3.34 -14.33 -20.38
N VAL A 158 -3.34 -13.23 -19.62
CA VAL A 158 -2.25 -12.25 -19.65
C VAL A 158 -1.12 -12.62 -18.70
N GLY A 159 0.10 -12.19 -19.05
CA GLY A 159 1.30 -12.38 -18.24
C GLY A 159 1.57 -13.86 -17.96
N LEU A 160 1.75 -14.18 -16.68
CA LEU A 160 2.00 -15.53 -16.19
C LEU A 160 0.89 -16.53 -16.57
N TRP A 161 -0.36 -16.07 -16.67
CA TRP A 161 -1.52 -16.94 -16.98
C TRP A 161 -1.52 -17.44 -18.42
N GLY A 162 -0.91 -16.71 -19.33
CA GLY A 162 -0.75 -17.14 -20.73
C GLY A 162 0.57 -17.85 -21.02
N ARG A 163 1.63 -17.54 -20.23
CA ARG A 163 3.01 -18.00 -20.54
C ARG A 163 3.42 -19.23 -19.73
N CYS A 164 2.93 -19.37 -18.48
CA CYS A 164 3.46 -20.35 -17.55
C CYS A 164 2.53 -21.57 -17.37
N GLY A 165 1.31 -21.52 -17.88
CA GLY A 165 0.31 -22.58 -17.65
C GLY A 165 -0.02 -22.70 -16.16
N THR A 166 -0.16 -23.94 -15.67
CA THR A 166 -0.42 -24.23 -14.26
C THR A 166 0.82 -24.50 -13.41
N ARG A 167 2.01 -24.47 -14.01
CA ARG A 167 3.29 -24.72 -13.30
C ARG A 167 3.85 -23.45 -12.74
N TRP A 168 4.05 -23.47 -11.45
CA TRP A 168 4.62 -22.37 -10.64
C TRP A 168 5.80 -22.86 -9.84
#